data_73136df23aa456f980d9bbb66134626b
#
_entry.id   73136df23aa456f980d9bbb66134626b
#
_cell.length_a   1.000
_cell.length_b   1.000
_cell.length_c   1.000
_cell.angle_alpha   90.00
_cell.angle_beta   90.00
_cell.angle_gamma   90.00
#
_symmetry.space_group_name_H-M   'P 1'
#
loop_
_entity.id
_entity.type
_entity.pdbx_description
1 polymer ?
#
loop_
_entity_poly.entity_id
_entity_poly.type
_entity_poly.pdbx_seq_one_letter_code
_entity_poly.pdbx_strand_id
1 'polypeptide(L)'
;IFGTLLGEVLQMEKHITHLFGKAVCRLPHGEGFEMDHFITVVVLFCASGFGIYGVLVEGMSGNAGILLSKAVLDFCTAAVFAVTLGVAVAAVALPMVAVLGILFGAAGMLAPFVTPAMLQDFMACGGVLTMAAGLRVSGIKNVPIANMIPSLLLILPLSAGWLLLS
;
A
#
# COMPACT_ATOMS: atom_id res chain seq x y z
N ILE A 1 4.19 -13.95 -7.52
CA ILE A 1 5.44 -14.32 -8.19
C ILE A 1 5.67 -13.46 -9.43
N PHE A 2 4.80 -13.47 -10.45
CA PHE A 2 4.98 -12.65 -11.66
C PHE A 2 5.09 -11.16 -11.37
N GLY A 3 4.25 -10.63 -10.48
CA GLY A 3 4.30 -9.22 -10.09
C GLY A 3 5.60 -8.83 -9.38
N THR A 4 6.14 -9.72 -8.55
CA THR A 4 7.42 -9.50 -7.87
C THR A 4 8.58 -9.51 -8.85
N LEU A 5 8.59 -10.45 -9.81
CA LEU A 5 9.58 -10.49 -10.88
C LEU A 5 9.55 -9.20 -11.73
N LEU A 6 8.35 -8.74 -12.08
CA LEU A 6 8.18 -7.50 -12.84
C LEU A 6 8.70 -6.28 -12.05
N GLY A 7 8.40 -6.22 -10.75
CA GLY A 7 8.88 -5.16 -9.87
C GLY A 7 10.39 -5.16 -9.70
N GLU A 8 11.00 -6.33 -9.67
CA GLU A 8 12.46 -6.49 -9.58
C GLU A 8 13.15 -6.05 -10.87
N VAL A 9 12.60 -6.42 -12.02
CA VAL A 9 13.08 -5.97 -13.35
C VAL A 9 12.97 -4.45 -13.47
N LEU A 10 11.88 -3.85 -12.99
CA LEU A 10 11.65 -2.41 -12.99
C LEU A 10 12.40 -1.67 -11.87
N GLN A 11 13.06 -2.41 -10.96
CA GLN A 11 13.78 -1.87 -9.79
C GLN A 11 12.92 -0.84 -9.02
N MET A 12 11.65 -1.18 -8.81
CA MET A 12 10.65 -0.27 -8.21
C MET A 12 11.10 0.26 -6.85
N GLU A 13 11.75 -0.56 -6.03
CA GLU A 13 12.26 -0.16 -4.72
C GLU A 13 13.26 0.99 -4.83
N LYS A 14 14.16 0.97 -5.80
CA LYS A 14 15.13 2.06 -6.03
C LYS A 14 14.45 3.35 -6.49
N HIS A 15 13.45 3.25 -7.38
CA HIS A 15 12.71 4.41 -7.86
C HIS A 15 11.89 5.06 -6.75
N ILE A 16 11.22 4.27 -5.94
CA ILE A 16 10.45 4.72 -4.79
C ILE A 16 11.39 5.37 -3.76
N THR A 17 12.53 4.72 -3.43
CA THR A 17 13.54 5.27 -2.52
C THR A 17 14.05 6.62 -2.99
N HIS A 18 14.33 6.77 -4.27
CA HIS A 18 14.82 8.03 -4.83
C HIS A 18 13.77 9.14 -4.80
N LEU A 19 12.51 8.80 -5.09
CA LEU A 19 11.39 9.74 -5.10
C LEU A 19 11.09 10.27 -3.69
N PHE A 20 10.96 9.35 -2.73
CA PHE A 20 10.69 9.70 -1.33
C PHE A 20 11.91 10.28 -0.62
N GLY A 21 13.13 9.86 -0.99
CA GLY A 21 14.36 10.43 -0.45
C GLY A 21 14.43 11.95 -0.61
N LYS A 22 14.04 12.47 -1.77
CA LYS A 22 13.98 13.93 -2.01
C LYS A 22 12.91 14.64 -1.16
N ALA A 23 11.78 13.99 -0.91
CA ALA A 23 10.70 14.56 -0.11
C ALA A 23 11.05 14.55 1.39
N VAL A 24 11.67 13.48 1.86
CA VAL A 24 12.01 13.27 3.27
C VAL A 24 13.24 14.08 3.68
N CYS A 25 14.21 14.31 2.78
CA CYS A 25 15.38 15.15 3.08
C CYS A 25 15.05 16.58 3.53
N ARG A 26 13.81 17.03 3.36
CA ARG A 26 13.33 18.35 3.82
C ARG A 26 12.71 18.32 5.22
N LEU A 27 12.53 17.14 5.79
CA LEU A 27 11.92 16.99 7.13
C LEU A 27 13.01 16.87 8.19
N PRO A 28 12.80 17.39 9.40
CA PRO A 28 13.73 17.19 10.52
C PRO A 28 13.78 15.70 10.87
N HIS A 29 14.94 15.08 10.67
CA HIS A 29 15.19 13.68 10.98
C HIS A 29 15.81 13.58 12.39
N GLY A 30 15.35 12.62 13.18
CA GLY A 30 16.04 12.21 14.41
C GLY A 30 17.30 11.40 14.11
N GLU A 31 18.23 11.35 15.05
CA GLU A 31 19.36 10.44 15.00
C GLU A 31 18.87 9.00 14.92
N GLY A 32 19.30 8.23 13.90
CA GLY A 32 18.89 6.84 13.69
C GLY A 32 17.80 6.64 12.65
N PHE A 33 17.45 7.64 11.84
CA PHE A 33 16.46 7.51 10.77
C PHE A 33 16.95 6.54 9.68
N GLU A 34 16.27 5.39 9.55
CA GLU A 34 16.52 4.41 8.49
C GLU A 34 15.52 4.58 7.34
N MET A 35 16.02 4.98 6.17
CA MET A 35 15.20 5.18 4.96
C MET A 35 14.44 3.91 4.56
N ASP A 36 15.03 2.74 4.73
CA ASP A 36 14.42 1.45 4.40
C ASP A 36 13.20 1.15 5.28
N HIS A 37 13.26 1.47 6.57
CA HIS A 37 12.10 1.37 7.47
C HIS A 37 11.00 2.35 7.07
N PHE A 38 11.36 3.59 6.74
CA PHE A 38 10.38 4.59 6.29
C PHE A 38 9.66 4.15 5.02
N ILE A 39 10.37 3.66 4.00
CA ILE A 39 9.78 3.16 2.76
C ILE A 39 8.86 1.98 3.04
N THR A 40 9.27 1.07 3.92
CA THR A 40 8.45 -0.08 4.32
C THR A 40 7.12 0.39 4.93
N VAL A 41 7.16 1.40 5.80
CA VAL A 41 5.97 1.98 6.42
C VAL A 41 5.09 2.67 5.38
N VAL A 42 5.66 3.46 4.46
CA VAL A 42 4.91 4.08 3.36
C VAL A 42 4.19 3.02 2.53
N VAL A 43 4.88 1.95 2.14
CA VAL A 43 4.27 0.87 1.35
C VAL A 43 3.19 0.15 2.15
N LEU A 44 3.43 -0.11 3.44
CA LEU A 44 2.46 -0.74 4.33
C LEU A 44 1.13 0.04 4.39
N PHE A 45 1.21 1.35 4.55
CA PHE A 45 0.02 2.21 4.65
C PHE A 45 -0.67 2.42 3.30
N CYS A 46 0.11 2.67 2.23
CA CYS A 46 -0.43 3.00 0.91
C CYS A 46 -0.88 1.78 0.11
N ALA A 47 -0.13 0.67 0.17
CA ALA A 47 -0.40 -0.55 -0.60
C ALA A 47 -1.19 -1.60 0.19
N SER A 48 -1.76 -1.23 1.34
CA SER A 48 -2.66 -2.10 2.10
C SER A 48 -3.91 -2.41 1.26
N GLY A 49 -4.11 -3.69 0.95
CA GLY A 49 -5.31 -4.14 0.22
C GLY A 49 -6.62 -3.74 0.90
N PHE A 50 -6.63 -3.70 2.24
CA PHE A 50 -7.78 -3.27 3.03
C PHE A 50 -8.11 -1.79 2.83
N GLY A 51 -7.09 -0.91 2.70
CA GLY A 51 -7.29 0.51 2.46
C GLY A 51 -7.85 0.79 1.06
N ILE A 52 -7.26 0.16 0.06
CA ILE A 52 -7.70 0.32 -1.33
C ILE A 52 -9.12 -0.23 -1.51
N TYR A 53 -9.41 -1.40 -0.92
CA TYR A 53 -10.76 -1.97 -0.90
C TYR A 53 -11.76 -1.02 -0.24
N GLY A 54 -11.43 -0.48 0.94
CA GLY A 54 -12.30 0.46 1.66
C GLY A 54 -12.64 1.70 0.86
N VAL A 55 -11.64 2.28 0.18
CA VAL A 55 -11.83 3.46 -0.68
C VAL A 55 -12.69 3.15 -1.90
N LEU A 56 -12.49 1.99 -2.54
CA LEU A 56 -13.30 1.57 -3.67
C LEU A 56 -14.75 1.33 -3.26
N VAL A 57 -14.98 0.64 -2.14
CA VAL A 57 -16.33 0.39 -1.61
C VAL A 57 -17.02 1.70 -1.25
N GLU A 58 -16.33 2.64 -0.60
CA GLU A 58 -16.91 3.95 -0.27
C GLU A 58 -17.24 4.74 -1.53
N GLY A 59 -16.33 4.82 -2.50
CA GLY A 59 -16.56 5.53 -3.76
C GLY A 59 -17.65 4.93 -4.62
N MET A 60 -17.92 3.62 -4.51
CA MET A 60 -18.95 2.91 -5.27
C MET A 60 -20.31 2.87 -4.57
N SER A 61 -20.34 2.72 -3.24
CA SER A 61 -21.55 2.46 -2.46
C SER A 61 -21.85 3.50 -1.38
N GLY A 62 -20.95 4.43 -1.12
CA GLY A 62 -21.05 5.42 -0.04
C GLY A 62 -20.86 4.82 1.36
N ASN A 63 -20.34 3.60 1.49
CA ASN A 63 -20.17 2.92 2.77
C ASN A 63 -18.74 3.16 3.32
N ALA A 64 -18.60 4.12 4.24
CA ALA A 64 -17.35 4.49 4.87
C ALA A 64 -16.87 3.54 5.98
N GLY A 65 -17.63 2.50 6.35
CA GLY A 65 -17.35 1.66 7.52
C GLY A 65 -15.95 1.01 7.48
N ILE A 66 -15.54 0.52 6.32
CA ILE A 66 -14.24 -0.12 6.13
C ILE A 66 -13.11 0.93 6.23
N LEU A 67 -13.32 2.11 5.64
CA LEU A 67 -12.33 3.18 5.64
C LEU A 67 -12.13 3.77 7.05
N LEU A 68 -13.21 3.89 7.83
CA LEU A 68 -13.15 4.28 9.24
C LEU A 68 -12.38 3.26 10.09
N SER A 69 -12.66 1.96 9.88
CA SER A 69 -11.92 0.88 10.55
C SER A 69 -10.42 0.94 10.22
N LYS A 70 -10.09 1.21 8.94
CA LYS A 70 -8.72 1.43 8.53
C LYS A 70 -8.10 2.66 9.19
N ALA A 71 -8.81 3.77 9.28
CA ALA A 71 -8.28 4.99 9.90
C ALA A 71 -7.88 4.76 11.36
N VAL A 72 -8.69 4.00 12.12
CA VAL A 72 -8.35 3.63 13.50
C VAL A 72 -7.12 2.71 13.54
N LEU A 73 -7.05 1.72 12.65
CA LEU A 73 -5.90 0.82 12.56
C LEU A 73 -4.62 1.59 12.20
N ASP A 74 -4.70 2.46 11.23
CA ASP A 74 -3.58 3.28 10.77
C ASP A 74 -3.11 4.24 11.86
N PHE A 75 -4.03 4.82 12.63
CA PHE A 75 -3.69 5.67 13.76
C PHE A 75 -2.90 4.91 14.82
N CYS A 76 -3.36 3.74 15.23
CA CYS A 76 -2.65 2.90 16.21
C CYS A 76 -1.27 2.48 15.68
N THR A 77 -1.20 2.08 14.42
CA THR A 77 0.04 1.66 13.77
C THR A 77 1.02 2.82 13.63
N ALA A 78 0.54 4.01 13.26
CA ALA A 78 1.35 5.22 13.17
C ALA A 78 1.92 5.62 14.55
N ALA A 79 1.14 5.47 15.62
CA ALA A 79 1.61 5.74 16.98
C ALA A 79 2.79 4.80 17.37
N VAL A 80 2.72 3.52 16.99
CA VAL A 80 3.83 2.58 17.23
C VAL A 80 5.06 2.97 16.42
N PHE A 81 4.90 3.29 15.14
CA PHE A 81 6.02 3.69 14.28
C PHE A 81 6.60 5.06 14.65
N ALA A 82 5.82 5.93 15.29
CA ALA A 82 6.32 7.21 15.79
C ALA A 82 7.42 7.06 16.86
N VAL A 83 7.45 5.93 17.55
CA VAL A 83 8.52 5.63 18.54
C VAL A 83 9.88 5.43 17.84
N THR A 84 9.88 4.83 16.63
CA THR A 84 11.10 4.50 15.88
C THR A 84 11.46 5.56 14.84
N LEU A 85 10.46 6.10 14.13
CA LEU A 85 10.65 7.05 13.03
C LEU A 85 10.39 8.51 13.44
N GLY A 86 9.92 8.73 14.66
CA GLY A 86 9.61 10.08 15.16
C GLY A 86 8.56 10.80 14.28
N VAL A 87 8.76 12.11 14.11
CA VAL A 87 7.85 12.99 13.34
C VAL A 87 7.79 12.61 11.85
N ALA A 88 8.78 11.87 11.32
CA ALA A 88 8.79 11.44 9.92
C ALA A 88 7.57 10.56 9.54
N VAL A 89 6.95 9.88 10.52
CA VAL A 89 5.69 9.13 10.29
C VAL A 89 4.58 10.04 9.75
N ALA A 90 4.52 11.30 10.17
CA ALA A 90 3.52 12.24 9.67
C ALA A 90 3.65 12.48 8.15
N ALA A 91 4.86 12.35 7.59
CA ALA A 91 5.08 12.48 6.14
C ALA A 91 4.46 11.34 5.33
N VAL A 92 4.21 10.17 5.96
CA VAL A 92 3.51 9.05 5.32
C VAL A 92 2.07 9.41 4.96
N ALA A 93 1.46 10.33 5.68
CA ALA A 93 0.10 10.78 5.39
C ALA A 93 -0.04 11.41 3.99
N LEU A 94 0.98 12.10 3.50
CA LEU A 94 0.95 12.75 2.19
C LEU A 94 0.77 11.75 1.04
N PRO A 95 1.65 10.75 0.85
CA PRO A 95 1.46 9.75 -0.20
C PRO A 95 0.20 8.91 0.01
N MET A 96 -0.17 8.63 1.26
CA MET A 96 -1.38 7.89 1.57
C MET A 96 -2.63 8.63 1.10
N VAL A 97 -2.78 9.91 1.45
CA VAL A 97 -3.92 10.74 1.01
C VAL A 97 -3.93 10.88 -0.51
N ALA A 98 -2.77 11.06 -1.14
CA ALA A 98 -2.67 11.15 -2.60
C ALA A 98 -3.13 9.86 -3.28
N VAL A 99 -2.63 8.71 -2.86
CA VAL A 99 -3.00 7.40 -3.46
C VAL A 99 -4.48 7.09 -3.22
N LEU A 100 -4.95 7.17 -1.98
CA LEU A 100 -6.34 6.86 -1.65
C LEU A 100 -7.31 7.89 -2.26
N GLY A 101 -6.93 9.17 -2.33
CA GLY A 101 -7.73 10.22 -2.96
C GLY A 101 -7.89 10.03 -4.47
N ILE A 102 -6.81 9.65 -5.17
CA ILE A 102 -6.87 9.33 -6.60
C ILE A 102 -7.77 8.11 -6.83
N LEU A 103 -7.63 7.07 -6.01
CA LEU A 103 -8.45 5.87 -6.11
C LEU A 103 -9.93 6.16 -5.81
N PHE A 104 -10.22 7.01 -4.83
CA PHE A 104 -11.58 7.45 -4.52
C PHE A 104 -12.21 8.17 -5.71
N GLY A 105 -11.49 9.13 -6.30
CA GLY A 105 -11.96 9.84 -7.50
C GLY A 105 -12.17 8.91 -8.70
N ALA A 106 -11.35 7.87 -8.83
CA ALA A 106 -11.45 6.88 -9.90
C ALA A 106 -12.48 5.77 -9.62
N ALA A 107 -12.94 5.61 -8.38
CA ALA A 107 -13.81 4.49 -7.97
C ALA A 107 -15.10 4.39 -8.79
N GLY A 108 -15.73 5.52 -9.08
CA GLY A 108 -16.93 5.56 -9.92
C GLY A 108 -16.68 5.08 -11.36
N MET A 109 -15.51 5.35 -11.91
CA MET A 109 -15.11 4.88 -13.25
C MET A 109 -14.71 3.41 -13.23
N LEU A 110 -14.16 2.93 -12.14
CA LEU A 110 -13.75 1.54 -11.95
C LEU A 110 -14.92 0.60 -11.62
N ALA A 111 -16.00 1.13 -11.04
CA ALA A 111 -17.17 0.36 -10.62
C ALA A 111 -17.71 -0.63 -11.66
N PRO A 112 -17.88 -0.27 -12.95
CA PRO A 112 -18.40 -1.19 -13.95
C PRO A 112 -17.42 -2.31 -14.35
N PHE A 113 -16.13 -2.14 -14.05
CA PHE A 113 -15.06 -3.09 -14.44
C PHE A 113 -14.61 -4.01 -13.30
N VAL A 114 -14.97 -3.67 -12.06
CA VAL A 114 -14.48 -4.37 -10.86
C VAL A 114 -15.61 -5.18 -10.23
N THR A 115 -15.49 -6.50 -10.29
CA THR A 115 -16.45 -7.41 -9.65
C THR A 115 -16.09 -7.65 -8.18
N PRO A 116 -17.06 -8.07 -7.34
CA PRO A 116 -16.78 -8.43 -5.95
C PRO A 116 -15.70 -9.53 -5.80
N ALA A 117 -15.62 -10.47 -6.74
CA ALA A 117 -14.61 -11.52 -6.75
C ALA A 117 -13.21 -10.93 -6.98
N MET A 118 -13.07 -10.02 -7.94
CA MET A 118 -11.80 -9.31 -8.20
C MET A 118 -11.32 -8.51 -6.99
N LEU A 119 -12.24 -7.90 -6.24
CA LEU A 119 -11.92 -7.18 -5.00
C LEU A 119 -11.42 -8.13 -3.90
N GLN A 120 -12.00 -9.33 -3.79
CA GLN A 120 -11.55 -10.34 -2.83
C GLN A 120 -10.13 -10.85 -3.16
N ASP A 121 -9.85 -11.13 -4.43
CA ASP A 121 -8.52 -11.51 -4.89
C ASP A 121 -7.49 -10.40 -4.64
N PHE A 122 -7.90 -9.16 -4.86
CA PHE A 122 -7.07 -7.99 -4.56
C PHE A 122 -6.77 -7.87 -3.06
N MET A 123 -7.78 -8.06 -2.20
CA MET A 123 -7.59 -8.08 -0.75
C MET A 123 -6.64 -9.21 -0.31
N ALA A 124 -6.78 -10.40 -0.88
CA ALA A 124 -5.90 -11.52 -0.58
C ALA A 124 -4.44 -11.20 -0.94
N CYS A 125 -4.21 -10.63 -2.13
CA CYS A 125 -2.89 -10.19 -2.56
C CYS A 125 -2.32 -9.10 -1.65
N GLY A 126 -3.13 -8.10 -1.29
CA GLY A 126 -2.76 -7.03 -0.36
C GLY A 126 -2.44 -7.56 1.05
N GLY A 127 -3.15 -8.59 1.51
CA GLY A 127 -2.87 -9.29 2.77
C GLY A 127 -1.48 -9.94 2.79
N VAL A 128 -1.09 -10.58 1.69
CA VAL A 128 0.26 -11.16 1.54
C VAL A 128 1.34 -10.07 1.58
N LEU A 129 1.10 -8.92 0.92
CA LEU A 129 2.01 -7.78 0.99
C LEU A 129 2.15 -7.25 2.43
N THR A 130 1.04 -7.10 3.12
CA THR A 130 1.02 -6.63 4.51
C THR A 130 1.77 -7.59 5.43
N MET A 131 1.61 -8.90 5.23
CA MET A 131 2.37 -9.92 5.96
C MET A 131 3.88 -9.81 5.67
N ALA A 132 4.27 -9.65 4.41
CA ALA A 132 5.67 -9.45 4.02
C ALA A 132 6.26 -8.18 4.65
N ALA A 133 5.47 -7.08 4.71
CA ALA A 133 5.86 -5.84 5.38
C ALA A 133 6.06 -6.05 6.88
N GLY A 134 5.16 -6.79 7.53
CA GLY A 134 5.30 -7.16 8.95
C GLY A 134 6.60 -7.92 9.23
N LEU A 135 6.96 -8.89 8.40
CA LEU A 135 8.20 -9.66 8.53
C LEU A 135 9.46 -8.78 8.36
N ARG A 136 9.41 -7.80 7.46
CA ARG A 136 10.52 -6.85 7.26
C ARG A 136 10.67 -5.91 8.45
N VAL A 137 9.57 -5.32 8.93
CA VAL A 137 9.56 -4.42 10.09
C VAL A 137 10.04 -5.14 11.37
N SER A 138 9.65 -6.39 11.53
CA SER A 138 10.09 -7.23 12.66
C SER A 138 11.57 -7.66 12.58
N GLY A 139 12.29 -7.32 11.51
CA GLY A 139 13.69 -7.69 11.31
C GLY A 139 13.90 -9.19 11.04
N ILE A 140 12.82 -9.97 10.86
CA ILE A 140 12.91 -11.43 10.65
C ILE A 140 13.45 -11.74 9.26
N LYS A 141 12.97 -11.03 8.24
CA LYS A 141 13.42 -11.24 6.85
C LYS A 141 13.33 -9.95 6.06
N ASN A 142 14.41 -9.61 5.38
CA ASN A 142 14.43 -8.45 4.48
C ASN A 142 13.78 -8.82 3.14
N VAL A 143 12.50 -8.44 2.97
CA VAL A 143 11.71 -8.70 1.76
C VAL A 143 11.61 -7.39 0.97
N PRO A 144 11.89 -7.36 -0.34
CA PRO A 144 11.77 -6.16 -1.18
C PRO A 144 10.29 -5.86 -1.47
N ILE A 145 9.58 -5.28 -0.51
CA ILE A 145 8.12 -5.10 -0.53
C ILE A 145 7.71 -4.17 -1.67
N ALA A 146 8.50 -3.13 -1.94
CA ALA A 146 8.22 -2.20 -3.02
C ALA A 146 8.20 -2.90 -4.40
N ASN A 147 9.03 -3.93 -4.59
CA ASN A 147 9.02 -4.75 -5.80
C ASN A 147 7.79 -5.68 -5.89
N MET A 148 7.03 -5.83 -4.81
CA MET A 148 5.78 -6.60 -4.81
C MET A 148 4.55 -5.76 -5.22
N ILE A 149 4.65 -4.42 -5.24
CA ILE A 149 3.53 -3.53 -5.59
C ILE A 149 2.91 -3.85 -6.96
N PRO A 150 3.67 -4.17 -8.02
CA PRO A 150 3.08 -4.53 -9.30
C PRO A 150 2.15 -5.74 -9.25
N SER A 151 2.29 -6.61 -8.24
CA SER A 151 1.36 -7.74 -8.08
C SER A 151 -0.08 -7.29 -7.79
N LEU A 152 -0.26 -6.14 -7.10
CA LEU A 152 -1.58 -5.55 -6.86
C LEU A 152 -2.24 -5.04 -8.16
N LEU A 153 -1.44 -4.54 -9.09
CA LEU A 153 -1.95 -4.10 -10.38
C LEU A 153 -2.27 -5.28 -11.30
N LEU A 154 -1.44 -6.33 -11.25
CA LEU A 154 -1.61 -7.51 -12.09
C LEU A 154 -2.75 -8.43 -11.64
N ILE A 155 -3.14 -8.41 -10.37
CA ILE A 155 -4.20 -9.29 -9.87
C ILE A 155 -5.55 -8.97 -10.51
N LEU A 156 -5.83 -7.72 -10.80
CA LEU A 156 -7.10 -7.29 -11.41
C LEU A 156 -7.31 -7.91 -12.81
N PRO A 157 -6.38 -7.76 -13.78
CA PRO A 157 -6.56 -8.38 -15.09
C PRO A 157 -6.45 -9.90 -15.05
N LEU A 158 -5.67 -10.47 -14.12
CA LEU A 158 -5.59 -11.93 -13.94
C LEU A 158 -6.91 -12.51 -13.42
N SER A 159 -7.51 -11.87 -12.43
CA SER A 159 -8.82 -12.28 -11.88
C SER A 159 -9.93 -12.11 -12.93
N ALA A 160 -9.91 -11.02 -13.71
CA ALA A 160 -10.84 -10.84 -14.82
C ALA A 160 -10.68 -11.94 -15.89
N GLY A 161 -9.46 -12.28 -16.26
CA GLY A 161 -9.16 -13.37 -17.21
C GLY A 161 -9.63 -14.73 -16.70
N TRP A 162 -9.45 -15.00 -15.41
CA TRP A 162 -9.93 -16.26 -14.81
C TRP A 162 -11.45 -16.37 -14.84
N LEU A 163 -12.16 -15.29 -14.54
CA LEU A 163 -13.64 -15.24 -14.60
C LEU A 163 -14.18 -15.43 -16.03
N LEU A 164 -13.39 -15.10 -17.06
CA LEU A 164 -13.79 -15.35 -18.46
C LEU A 164 -13.55 -16.80 -18.92
N LEU A 165 -12.68 -17.53 -18.20
CA LEU A 165 -12.30 -18.90 -18.53
C LEU A 165 -13.08 -19.96 -17.72
N SER A 166 -13.73 -19.57 -16.62
CA SER A 166 -14.51 -20.45 -15.73
C SER A 166 -16.01 -20.31 -15.98
#